data_663ed5fecc8b6f21ad847a704046cabb
#
_entry.id   663ed5fecc8b6f21ad847a704046cabb
#
_cell.length_a   1.000
_cell.length_b   1.000
_cell.length_c   1.000
_cell.angle_alpha   90.00
_cell.angle_beta   90.00
_cell.angle_gamma   90.00
#
_symmetry.space_group_name_H-M   'P 1'
#
loop_
_entity.id
_entity.type
_entity.pdbx_description
1 polymer ?
#
loop_
_entity_poly.entity_id
_entity_poly.type
_entity_poly.pdbx_seq_one_letter_code
_entity_poly.pdbx_strand_id
1 'polypeptide(L)'
;AIIPKTVSFIESTSLSLIIFLGGFCKVKILVLNCGSSSLKYQLFDMPKEMVTAKGLVERIGIEGSRIKHTKVGSNAVVKDVDIANHKVALKYVVDLLLDENNGVLENLSELAAAGHRVVHGGEKFASSVVIDDEVIEAIEECVPLAPLHNPANLMGIRAMKELLPDLPQIAVFDTAFHQTMPPKAYIYGLPYRYYTTYKGRR
;
A
#
# COMPACT_ATOMS: atom_id res chain seq x y z
N ALA A 1 7.32 3.60 -10.57
CA ALA A 1 8.12 4.71 -10.02
C ALA A 1 7.80 5.04 -8.55
N ILE A 2 6.73 4.49 -7.96
CA ILE A 2 6.32 4.73 -6.56
C ILE A 2 6.94 3.69 -5.61
N ILE A 3 7.16 2.49 -6.10
CA ILE A 3 7.67 1.34 -5.35
C ILE A 3 9.05 1.55 -4.71
N PRO A 4 10.07 2.16 -5.38
CA PRO A 4 11.39 2.38 -4.77
C PRO A 4 11.37 3.26 -3.51
N LYS A 5 10.41 4.21 -3.41
CA LYS A 5 10.31 5.11 -2.25
C LYS A 5 9.71 4.45 -1.02
N THR A 6 8.80 3.48 -1.19
CA THR A 6 8.24 2.69 -0.09
C THR A 6 9.32 1.84 0.56
N VAL A 7 10.20 1.28 -0.26
CA VAL A 7 11.32 0.46 0.15
C VAL A 7 12.37 1.29 0.91
N SER A 8 12.77 2.47 0.39
CA SER A 8 13.82 3.31 1.01
C SER A 8 13.43 3.90 2.36
N PHE A 9 12.14 4.09 2.65
CA PHE A 9 11.70 4.63 3.93
C PHE A 9 11.77 3.61 5.06
N ILE A 10 11.49 2.34 4.75
CA ILE A 10 11.58 1.27 5.74
C ILE A 10 13.03 1.07 6.19
N GLU A 11 14.01 1.43 5.35
CA GLU A 11 15.44 1.40 5.72
C GLU A 11 15.83 2.37 6.83
N SER A 12 15.16 3.52 6.98
CA SER A 12 15.69 4.61 7.81
C SER A 12 15.28 4.55 9.29
N THR A 13 14.20 3.88 9.68
CA THR A 13 13.67 4.00 11.05
C THR A 13 13.34 2.68 11.74
N SER A 14 12.88 1.66 11.03
CA SER A 14 12.43 0.41 11.65
C SER A 14 13.31 -0.79 11.29
N LEU A 15 13.89 -0.81 10.09
CA LEU A 15 14.76 -1.91 9.65
C LEU A 15 16.09 -1.94 10.39
N SER A 16 16.67 -0.78 10.72
CA SER A 16 17.90 -0.72 11.50
C SER A 16 17.75 -1.38 12.87
N LEU A 17 16.56 -1.34 13.47
CA LEU A 17 16.28 -1.97 14.75
C LEU A 17 16.05 -3.49 14.61
N ILE A 18 15.42 -3.92 13.51
CA ILE A 18 15.12 -5.35 13.23
C ILE A 18 16.38 -6.09 12.80
N ILE A 19 17.26 -5.45 12.02
CA ILE A 19 18.56 -6.03 11.58
C ILE A 19 19.54 -6.17 12.76
N PHE A 20 19.44 -5.30 13.79
CA PHE A 20 20.35 -5.31 14.94
C PHE A 20 20.01 -6.42 15.97
N LEU A 21 18.80 -6.98 15.97
CA LEU A 21 18.33 -7.92 16.99
C LEU A 21 18.46 -9.42 16.64
N GLY A 22 19.01 -9.79 15.50
CA GLY A 22 19.26 -11.21 15.25
C GLY A 22 19.42 -11.58 13.78
N GLY A 23 20.59 -12.09 13.48
CA GLY A 23 21.06 -12.76 12.29
C GLY A 23 20.07 -12.99 11.14
N PHE A 24 20.49 -12.70 9.91
CA PHE A 24 19.84 -12.97 8.59
C PHE A 24 18.33 -13.23 8.64
N CYS A 25 17.55 -12.28 9.18
CA CYS A 25 16.10 -12.38 9.19
C CYS A 25 15.61 -12.12 7.75
N LYS A 26 14.86 -13.05 7.18
CA LYS A 26 14.18 -12.88 5.89
C LYS A 26 13.11 -11.81 6.06
N VAL A 27 13.45 -10.54 5.83
CA VAL A 27 12.53 -9.41 5.94
C VAL A 27 11.78 -9.29 4.62
N LYS A 28 10.50 -9.64 4.60
CA LYS A 28 9.63 -9.47 3.43
C LYS A 28 8.61 -8.37 3.66
N ILE A 29 8.38 -7.57 2.61
CA ILE A 29 7.43 -6.45 2.65
C ILE A 29 6.40 -6.65 1.55
N LEU A 30 5.13 -6.64 1.95
CA LEU A 30 4.01 -6.69 1.03
C LEU A 30 3.59 -5.26 0.66
N VAL A 31 3.74 -4.87 -0.61
CA VAL A 31 3.33 -3.56 -1.11
C VAL A 31 1.99 -3.69 -1.81
N LEU A 32 1.04 -2.84 -1.43
CA LEU A 32 -0.35 -2.85 -1.87
C LEU A 32 -0.72 -1.52 -2.55
N ASN A 33 -1.50 -1.63 -3.63
CA ASN A 33 -2.13 -0.51 -4.30
C ASN A 33 -3.60 -0.87 -4.55
N CYS A 34 -4.49 -0.37 -3.70
CA CYS A 34 -5.92 -0.64 -3.73
C CYS A 34 -6.63 0.45 -4.54
N GLY A 35 -7.31 0.03 -5.62
CA GLY A 35 -8.27 0.82 -6.36
C GLY A 35 -9.71 0.42 -6.00
N SER A 36 -10.72 1.10 -6.54
CA SER A 36 -12.14 0.87 -6.23
C SER A 36 -12.60 -0.57 -6.52
N SER A 37 -12.10 -1.17 -7.59
CA SER A 37 -12.45 -2.55 -8.02
C SER A 37 -11.22 -3.40 -8.35
N SER A 38 -10.04 -3.00 -7.88
CA SER A 38 -8.80 -3.73 -8.15
C SER A 38 -7.81 -3.61 -7.01
N LEU A 39 -6.91 -4.60 -6.90
CA LEU A 39 -5.81 -4.61 -5.95
C LEU A 39 -4.57 -5.13 -6.66
N LYS A 40 -3.52 -4.31 -6.71
CA LYS A 40 -2.19 -4.71 -7.17
C LYS A 40 -1.28 -4.93 -5.98
N TYR A 41 -0.45 -5.97 -6.05
CA TYR A 41 0.52 -6.23 -5.00
C TYR A 41 1.87 -6.69 -5.53
N GLN A 42 2.89 -6.46 -4.71
CA GLN A 42 4.24 -7.00 -4.88
C GLN A 42 4.81 -7.39 -3.52
N LEU A 43 5.49 -8.53 -3.46
CA LEU A 43 6.23 -8.95 -2.29
C LEU A 43 7.72 -8.75 -2.55
N PHE A 44 8.38 -8.02 -1.67
CA PHE A 44 9.81 -7.74 -1.72
C PHE A 44 10.57 -8.56 -0.69
N ASP A 45 11.72 -9.10 -1.10
CA ASP A 45 12.80 -9.58 -0.22
C ASP A 45 13.74 -8.38 0.02
N MET A 46 13.69 -7.81 1.22
CA MET A 46 14.37 -6.53 1.51
C MET A 46 15.89 -6.60 1.59
N PRO A 47 16.52 -7.66 2.12
CA PRO A 47 17.98 -7.73 2.06
C PRO A 47 18.55 -7.65 0.65
N LYS A 48 17.74 -8.03 -0.35
CA LYS A 48 18.12 -7.99 -1.77
C LYS A 48 17.42 -6.92 -2.57
N GLU A 49 16.45 -6.23 -1.98
CA GLU A 49 15.56 -5.26 -2.66
C GLU A 49 14.90 -5.83 -3.94
N MET A 50 14.57 -7.12 -3.92
CA MET A 50 14.06 -7.84 -5.07
C MET A 50 12.60 -8.21 -4.90
N VAL A 51 11.82 -8.04 -5.96
CA VAL A 51 10.46 -8.58 -6.03
C VAL A 51 10.54 -10.10 -6.14
N THR A 52 9.85 -10.81 -5.24
CA THR A 52 9.77 -12.28 -5.23
C THR A 52 8.45 -12.79 -5.78
N ALA A 53 7.37 -12.01 -5.60
CA ALA A 53 6.07 -12.28 -6.19
C ALA A 53 5.32 -10.98 -6.51
N LYS A 54 4.41 -11.05 -7.46
CA LYS A 54 3.51 -9.94 -7.82
C LYS A 54 2.16 -10.46 -8.29
N GLY A 55 1.15 -9.64 -8.20
CA GLY A 55 -0.16 -10.01 -8.69
C GLY A 55 -1.13 -8.85 -8.82
N LEU A 56 -2.28 -9.19 -9.37
CA LEU A 56 -3.38 -8.30 -9.66
C LEU A 56 -4.69 -9.01 -9.37
N VAL A 57 -5.53 -8.40 -8.58
CA VAL A 57 -6.94 -8.76 -8.42
C VAL A 57 -7.76 -7.73 -9.17
N GLU A 58 -8.68 -8.20 -10.03
CA GLU A 58 -9.51 -7.36 -10.87
C GLU A 58 -10.99 -7.66 -10.63
N ARG A 59 -11.85 -6.67 -10.91
CA ARG A 59 -13.31 -6.76 -10.83
C ARG A 59 -13.82 -7.16 -9.43
N ILE A 60 -13.15 -6.63 -8.38
CA ILE A 60 -13.57 -6.83 -6.99
C ILE A 60 -14.99 -6.28 -6.81
N GLY A 61 -15.90 -7.09 -6.27
CA GLY A 61 -17.31 -6.75 -6.07
C GLY A 61 -18.15 -6.74 -7.36
N ILE A 62 -17.62 -7.25 -8.47
CA ILE A 62 -18.26 -7.28 -9.79
C ILE A 62 -18.15 -8.69 -10.36
N GLU A 63 -19.16 -9.14 -11.09
CA GLU A 63 -19.18 -10.45 -11.75
C GLU A 63 -17.94 -10.64 -12.65
N GLY A 64 -17.37 -11.85 -12.62
CA GLY A 64 -16.17 -12.22 -13.38
C GLY A 64 -14.88 -11.70 -12.75
N SER A 65 -14.85 -11.62 -11.43
CA SER A 65 -13.62 -11.29 -10.69
C SER A 65 -12.53 -12.33 -10.91
N ARG A 66 -11.29 -11.86 -10.90
CA ARG A 66 -10.12 -12.66 -11.29
C ARG A 66 -8.91 -12.25 -10.46
N ILE A 67 -8.11 -13.25 -10.09
CA ILE A 67 -6.79 -13.01 -9.51
C ILE A 67 -5.70 -13.60 -10.41
N LYS A 68 -4.67 -12.79 -10.69
CA LYS A 68 -3.44 -13.20 -11.35
C LYS A 68 -2.28 -13.08 -10.37
N HIS A 69 -1.58 -14.17 -10.16
CA HIS A 69 -0.38 -14.24 -9.31
C HIS A 69 0.82 -14.71 -10.12
N THR A 70 1.99 -14.17 -9.84
CA THR A 70 3.23 -14.56 -10.50
C THR A 70 4.35 -14.58 -9.47
N LYS A 71 4.89 -15.74 -9.18
CA LYS A 71 6.20 -15.94 -8.53
C LYS A 71 7.29 -15.62 -9.53
N VAL A 72 8.30 -14.86 -9.15
CA VAL A 72 9.40 -14.50 -10.04
C VAL A 72 10.10 -15.76 -10.52
N GLY A 73 10.33 -15.86 -11.83
CA GLY A 73 10.90 -17.04 -12.48
C GLY A 73 9.91 -18.16 -12.82
N SER A 74 8.61 -17.96 -12.55
CA SER A 74 7.55 -18.94 -12.84
C SER A 74 6.46 -18.37 -13.76
N ASN A 75 5.66 -19.24 -14.34
CA ASN A 75 4.49 -18.84 -15.10
C ASN A 75 3.42 -18.21 -14.18
N ALA A 76 2.64 -17.29 -14.74
CA ALA A 76 1.53 -16.70 -14.01
C ALA A 76 0.41 -17.72 -13.76
N VAL A 77 -0.10 -17.73 -12.53
CA VAL A 77 -1.33 -18.44 -12.16
C VAL A 77 -2.49 -17.46 -12.26
N VAL A 78 -3.55 -17.86 -12.95
CA VAL A 78 -4.79 -17.08 -13.08
C VAL A 78 -5.93 -17.92 -12.54
N LYS A 79 -6.72 -17.33 -11.64
CA LYS A 79 -7.93 -17.97 -11.08
C LYS A 79 -9.11 -17.03 -11.28
N ASP A 80 -10.18 -17.52 -11.90
CA ASP A 80 -11.48 -16.86 -11.92
C ASP A 80 -12.22 -17.32 -10.66
N VAL A 81 -12.47 -16.40 -9.74
CA VAL A 81 -13.06 -16.67 -8.41
C VAL A 81 -13.96 -15.51 -8.01
N ASP A 82 -14.99 -15.80 -7.24
CA ASP A 82 -15.86 -14.74 -6.72
C ASP A 82 -15.15 -13.95 -5.60
N ILE A 83 -14.98 -12.65 -5.81
CA ILE A 83 -14.28 -11.74 -4.91
C ILE A 83 -15.20 -10.58 -4.57
N ALA A 84 -15.99 -10.75 -3.51
CA ALA A 84 -17.04 -9.81 -3.13
C ALA A 84 -16.51 -8.44 -2.65
N ASN A 85 -15.30 -8.37 -2.09
CA ASN A 85 -14.72 -7.14 -1.53
C ASN A 85 -13.19 -7.25 -1.36
N HIS A 86 -12.56 -6.14 -0.95
CA HIS A 86 -11.11 -6.07 -0.75
C HIS A 86 -10.57 -7.00 0.35
N LYS A 87 -11.37 -7.30 1.38
CA LYS A 87 -10.98 -8.26 2.42
C LYS A 87 -10.84 -9.67 1.85
N VAL A 88 -11.80 -10.09 1.03
CA VAL A 88 -11.75 -11.38 0.30
C VAL A 88 -10.58 -11.39 -0.68
N ALA A 89 -10.35 -10.28 -1.39
CA ALA A 89 -9.20 -10.13 -2.29
C ALA A 89 -7.87 -10.34 -1.56
N LEU A 90 -7.67 -9.66 -0.42
CA LEU A 90 -6.45 -9.78 0.39
C LEU A 90 -6.27 -11.19 0.94
N LYS A 91 -7.35 -11.87 1.34
CA LYS A 91 -7.28 -13.26 1.76
C LYS A 91 -6.73 -14.15 0.65
N TYR A 92 -7.25 -14.04 -0.58
CA TYR A 92 -6.71 -14.77 -1.73
C TYR A 92 -5.26 -14.43 -2.04
N VAL A 93 -4.84 -13.17 -1.86
CA VAL A 93 -3.43 -12.77 -2.02
C VAL A 93 -2.56 -13.50 -1.00
N VAL A 94 -2.95 -13.49 0.28
CA VAL A 94 -2.22 -14.17 1.36
C VAL A 94 -2.16 -15.68 1.12
N ASP A 95 -3.29 -16.30 0.76
CA ASP A 95 -3.37 -17.74 0.45
C ASP A 95 -2.42 -18.12 -0.72
N LEU A 96 -2.34 -17.27 -1.76
CA LEU A 96 -1.42 -17.50 -2.89
C LEU A 96 0.04 -17.27 -2.54
N LEU A 97 0.34 -16.35 -1.62
CA LEU A 97 1.70 -16.13 -1.14
C LEU A 97 2.22 -17.30 -0.29
N LEU A 98 1.31 -18.03 0.37
CA LEU A 98 1.57 -19.23 1.19
C LEU A 98 1.40 -20.57 0.43
N ASP A 99 0.89 -20.52 -0.82
CA ASP A 99 0.63 -21.72 -1.62
C ASP A 99 1.90 -22.57 -1.82
N GLU A 100 1.82 -23.89 -1.61
CA GLU A 100 2.99 -24.78 -1.67
C GLU A 100 3.71 -24.75 -3.03
N ASN A 101 2.99 -24.56 -4.13
CA ASN A 101 3.55 -24.60 -5.48
C ASN A 101 3.89 -23.22 -6.03
N ASN A 102 3.05 -22.21 -5.74
CA ASN A 102 3.11 -20.90 -6.33
C ASN A 102 3.56 -19.80 -5.35
N GLY A 103 3.57 -20.13 -4.06
CA GLY A 103 3.91 -19.20 -2.99
C GLY A 103 5.41 -18.93 -2.86
N VAL A 104 5.71 -17.95 -2.03
CA VAL A 104 7.06 -17.47 -1.71
C VAL A 104 7.25 -17.22 -0.22
N LEU A 105 6.20 -17.51 0.59
CA LEU A 105 6.22 -17.47 2.05
C LEU A 105 6.04 -18.89 2.60
N GLU A 106 6.82 -19.24 3.60
CA GLU A 106 6.62 -20.47 4.39
C GLU A 106 5.54 -20.22 5.46
N ASN A 107 5.52 -19.00 6.02
CA ASN A 107 4.54 -18.56 7.00
C ASN A 107 4.45 -17.03 7.03
N LEU A 108 3.40 -16.50 7.67
CA LEU A 108 3.13 -15.05 7.73
C LEU A 108 4.12 -14.27 8.61
N SER A 109 4.85 -14.93 9.52
CA SER A 109 5.85 -14.25 10.35
C SER A 109 7.07 -13.76 9.55
N GLU A 110 7.21 -14.16 8.29
CA GLU A 110 8.22 -13.60 7.39
C GLU A 110 7.84 -12.19 6.90
N LEU A 111 6.56 -11.79 7.01
CA LEU A 111 6.13 -10.42 6.69
C LEU A 111 6.52 -9.48 7.81
N ALA A 112 7.38 -8.52 7.51
CA ALA A 112 7.80 -7.49 8.45
C ALA A 112 6.88 -6.26 8.43
N ALA A 113 6.26 -5.97 7.29
CA ALA A 113 5.34 -4.86 7.13
C ALA A 113 4.49 -4.97 5.85
N ALA A 114 3.39 -4.20 5.81
CA ALA A 114 2.63 -3.91 4.61
C ALA A 114 2.74 -2.43 4.25
N GLY A 115 3.15 -2.12 3.01
CA GLY A 115 3.18 -0.74 2.49
C GLY A 115 1.96 -0.47 1.63
N HIS A 116 1.28 0.65 1.88
CA HIS A 116 0.11 1.09 1.12
C HIS A 116 0.42 2.36 0.34
N ARG A 117 0.16 2.34 -0.98
CA ARG A 117 0.08 3.58 -1.73
C ARG A 117 -1.21 4.29 -1.37
N VAL A 118 -1.11 5.54 -0.94
CA VAL A 118 -2.23 6.45 -0.65
C VAL A 118 -2.13 7.67 -1.56
N VAL A 119 -3.22 8.00 -2.25
CA VAL A 119 -3.17 9.06 -3.26
C VAL A 119 -3.04 10.43 -2.61
N HIS A 120 -3.83 10.74 -1.59
CA HIS A 120 -3.85 12.08 -1.01
C HIS A 120 -3.69 12.07 0.50
N GLY A 121 -2.62 12.68 0.99
CA GLY A 121 -2.32 12.88 2.42
C GLY A 121 -2.45 14.33 2.88
N GLY A 122 -3.06 15.19 2.07
CA GLY A 122 -3.18 16.61 2.38
C GLY A 122 -1.82 17.30 2.45
N GLU A 123 -1.72 18.26 3.36
CA GLU A 123 -0.47 18.96 3.70
C GLU A 123 0.20 18.36 4.95
N LYS A 124 -0.41 17.32 5.56
CA LYS A 124 0.05 16.74 6.82
C LYS A 124 1.27 15.84 6.66
N PHE A 125 1.42 15.19 5.50
CA PHE A 125 2.46 14.17 5.31
C PHE A 125 3.43 14.54 4.19
N ALA A 126 4.67 14.82 4.57
CA ALA A 126 5.78 15.08 3.65
C ALA A 126 6.64 13.83 3.38
N SER A 127 6.41 12.75 4.11
CA SER A 127 7.11 11.46 4.00
C SER A 127 6.15 10.31 4.26
N SER A 128 6.64 9.08 4.10
CA SER A 128 5.91 7.88 4.51
C SER A 128 5.79 7.82 6.04
N VAL A 129 4.69 7.26 6.54
CA VAL A 129 4.42 7.16 7.98
C VAL A 129 3.86 5.78 8.33
N VAL A 130 4.09 5.33 9.56
CA VAL A 130 3.38 4.17 10.13
C VAL A 130 1.92 4.55 10.31
N ILE A 131 1.03 3.65 9.89
CA ILE A 131 -0.42 3.89 9.96
C ILE A 131 -0.89 3.58 11.38
N ASP A 132 -1.40 4.60 12.03
CA ASP A 132 -2.19 4.57 13.25
C ASP A 132 -3.59 5.16 13.02
N ASP A 133 -4.36 5.35 14.06
CA ASP A 133 -5.72 5.88 13.95
C ASP A 133 -5.70 7.36 13.51
N GLU A 134 -4.70 8.16 13.92
CA GLU A 134 -4.55 9.55 13.49
C GLU A 134 -4.24 9.66 11.98
N VAL A 135 -3.43 8.76 11.47
CA VAL A 135 -3.14 8.69 10.02
C VAL A 135 -4.38 8.29 9.23
N ILE A 136 -5.18 7.34 9.75
CA ILE A 136 -6.45 6.94 9.11
C ILE A 136 -7.41 8.13 9.05
N GLU A 137 -7.60 8.86 10.15
CA GLU A 137 -8.45 10.07 10.21
C GLU A 137 -7.98 11.13 9.21
N ALA A 138 -6.67 11.38 9.14
CA ALA A 138 -6.12 12.34 8.19
C ALA A 138 -6.33 11.94 6.72
N ILE A 139 -6.29 10.64 6.39
CA ILE A 139 -6.63 10.14 5.04
C ILE A 139 -8.13 10.32 4.77
N GLU A 140 -9.00 10.12 5.77
CA GLU A 140 -10.45 10.34 5.68
C GLU A 140 -10.78 11.81 5.42
N GLU A 141 -10.15 12.75 6.14
CA GLU A 141 -10.30 14.19 5.91
C GLU A 141 -9.94 14.60 4.47
N CYS A 142 -9.05 13.85 3.82
CA CYS A 142 -8.65 14.08 2.43
C CYS A 142 -9.57 13.42 1.39
N VAL A 143 -10.61 12.68 1.78
CA VAL A 143 -11.58 12.06 0.86
C VAL A 143 -12.22 13.09 -0.08
N PRO A 144 -12.66 14.29 0.35
CA PRO A 144 -13.20 15.30 -0.56
C PRO A 144 -12.21 15.75 -1.65
N LEU A 145 -10.90 15.66 -1.39
CA LEU A 145 -9.85 16.01 -2.35
C LEU A 145 -9.50 14.86 -3.31
N ALA A 146 -9.76 13.62 -2.90
CA ALA A 146 -9.49 12.42 -3.70
C ALA A 146 -10.64 11.38 -3.59
N PRO A 147 -11.89 11.75 -3.97
CA PRO A 147 -13.08 10.92 -3.70
C PRO A 147 -13.10 9.58 -4.43
N LEU A 148 -12.34 9.44 -5.51
CA LEU A 148 -12.23 8.20 -6.27
C LEU A 148 -11.11 7.27 -5.77
N HIS A 149 -10.20 7.77 -4.95
CA HIS A 149 -8.99 7.03 -4.57
C HIS A 149 -8.89 6.76 -3.07
N ASN A 150 -8.99 7.80 -2.23
CA ASN A 150 -8.80 7.64 -0.79
C ASN A 150 -9.76 6.64 -0.13
N PRO A 151 -11.06 6.56 -0.50
CA PRO A 151 -11.94 5.52 0.04
C PRO A 151 -11.45 4.10 -0.24
N ALA A 152 -10.95 3.85 -1.46
CA ALA A 152 -10.40 2.55 -1.83
C ALA A 152 -9.09 2.24 -1.09
N ASN A 153 -8.23 3.24 -0.89
CA ASN A 153 -7.01 3.08 -0.11
C ASN A 153 -7.33 2.74 1.34
N LEU A 154 -8.30 3.43 1.97
CA LEU A 154 -8.78 3.13 3.33
C LEU A 154 -9.39 1.73 3.44
N MET A 155 -10.15 1.28 2.45
CA MET A 155 -10.68 -0.11 2.43
C MET A 155 -9.53 -1.13 2.47
N GLY A 156 -8.47 -0.92 1.70
CA GLY A 156 -7.30 -1.80 1.71
C GLY A 156 -6.57 -1.81 3.06
N ILE A 157 -6.35 -0.64 3.66
CA ILE A 157 -5.70 -0.49 4.98
C ILE A 157 -6.52 -1.21 6.06
N ARG A 158 -7.84 -0.95 6.12
CA ARG A 158 -8.73 -1.57 7.10
C ARG A 158 -8.83 -3.09 6.92
N ALA A 159 -8.95 -3.55 5.69
CA ALA A 159 -8.99 -4.98 5.40
C ALA A 159 -7.69 -5.69 5.80
N MET A 160 -6.53 -5.04 5.63
CA MET A 160 -5.25 -5.57 6.09
C MET A 160 -5.15 -5.56 7.61
N LYS A 161 -5.61 -4.50 8.30
CA LYS A 161 -5.65 -4.41 9.77
C LYS A 161 -6.54 -5.51 10.39
N GLU A 162 -7.66 -5.85 9.73
CA GLU A 162 -8.51 -6.96 10.15
C GLU A 162 -7.90 -8.34 9.91
N LEU A 163 -7.19 -8.52 8.78
CA LEU A 163 -6.60 -9.80 8.40
C LEU A 163 -5.33 -10.11 9.19
N LEU A 164 -4.48 -9.12 9.39
CA LEU A 164 -3.19 -9.21 10.08
C LEU A 164 -3.03 -8.03 11.05
N PRO A 165 -3.71 -8.07 12.22
CA PRO A 165 -3.80 -6.92 13.15
C PRO A 165 -2.44 -6.49 13.73
N ASP A 166 -1.51 -7.42 13.88
CA ASP A 166 -0.17 -7.16 14.46
C ASP A 166 0.88 -6.75 13.40
N LEU A 167 0.53 -6.81 12.10
CA LEU A 167 1.45 -6.45 11.04
C LEU A 167 1.54 -4.92 10.92
N PRO A 168 2.73 -4.31 11.09
CA PRO A 168 2.92 -2.89 10.85
C PRO A 168 2.51 -2.49 9.45
N GLN A 169 1.75 -1.41 9.31
CA GLN A 169 1.32 -0.86 8.03
C GLN A 169 1.92 0.52 7.82
N ILE A 170 2.36 0.83 6.60
CA ILE A 170 3.00 2.08 6.23
C ILE A 170 2.23 2.73 5.09
N ALA A 171 1.86 4.01 5.25
CA ALA A 171 1.29 4.82 4.17
C ALA A 171 2.40 5.55 3.40
N VAL A 172 2.34 5.48 2.07
CA VAL A 172 3.20 6.22 1.15
C VAL A 172 2.31 7.11 0.30
N PHE A 173 2.44 8.43 0.47
CA PHE A 173 1.55 9.40 -0.14
C PHE A 173 2.10 9.92 -1.47
N ASP A 174 1.27 9.88 -2.53
CA ASP A 174 1.64 10.49 -3.82
C ASP A 174 1.86 12.01 -3.65
N THR A 175 1.05 12.66 -2.81
CA THR A 175 1.15 14.11 -2.54
C THR A 175 2.40 14.51 -1.78
N ALA A 176 3.10 13.59 -1.11
CA ALA A 176 4.36 13.89 -0.42
C ALA A 176 5.43 14.44 -1.37
N PHE A 177 5.41 14.03 -2.65
CA PHE A 177 6.32 14.52 -3.68
C PHE A 177 6.25 16.05 -3.87
N HIS A 178 5.08 16.66 -3.64
CA HIS A 178 4.82 18.07 -3.86
C HIS A 178 4.98 18.94 -2.61
N GLN A 179 5.30 18.36 -1.45
CA GLN A 179 5.39 19.11 -0.19
C GLN A 179 6.59 20.08 -0.14
N THR A 180 7.59 19.87 -0.99
CA THR A 180 8.76 20.77 -1.11
C THR A 180 8.51 21.99 -2.02
N MET A 181 7.35 22.07 -2.70
CA MET A 181 7.00 23.20 -3.58
C MET A 181 6.79 24.46 -2.73
N PRO A 182 7.35 25.62 -3.15
CA PRO A 182 7.08 26.89 -2.46
C PRO A 182 5.64 27.37 -2.73
N PRO A 183 5.03 28.20 -1.82
CA PRO A 183 3.64 28.66 -1.96
C PRO A 183 3.31 29.26 -3.33
N LYS A 184 4.22 30.05 -3.89
CA LYS A 184 4.06 30.65 -5.25
C LYS A 184 3.88 29.63 -6.38
N ALA A 185 4.28 28.36 -6.17
CA ALA A 185 4.20 27.31 -7.17
C ALA A 185 2.98 26.40 -6.96
N TYR A 186 2.52 26.20 -5.72
CA TYR A 186 1.40 25.31 -5.44
C TYR A 186 0.05 26.03 -5.29
N ILE A 187 0.02 27.32 -4.94
CA ILE A 187 -1.23 28.08 -4.83
C ILE A 187 -1.74 28.41 -6.23
N TYR A 188 -3.02 28.14 -6.47
CA TYR A 188 -3.68 28.55 -7.70
C TYR A 188 -3.90 30.06 -7.75
N GLY A 189 -3.89 30.68 -8.95
CA GLY A 189 -4.18 32.08 -9.17
C GLY A 189 -5.68 32.42 -9.00
N LEU A 190 -6.27 31.98 -7.89
CA LEU A 190 -7.65 32.18 -7.47
C LEU A 190 -7.68 32.95 -6.15
N PRO A 191 -8.83 33.53 -5.74
CA PRO A 191 -8.94 34.16 -4.42
C PRO A 191 -8.46 33.22 -3.31
N TYR A 192 -7.55 33.69 -2.45
CA TYR A 192 -6.85 32.90 -1.44
C TYR A 192 -7.78 32.13 -0.48
N ARG A 193 -9.02 32.64 -0.29
CA ARG A 193 -10.06 31.95 0.49
C ARG A 193 -10.34 30.52 0.01
N TYR A 194 -10.20 30.22 -1.27
CA TYR A 194 -10.40 28.86 -1.78
C TYR A 194 -9.31 27.89 -1.29
N TYR A 195 -8.09 28.36 -1.21
CA TYR A 195 -7.02 27.57 -0.60
C TYR A 195 -7.24 27.37 0.91
N THR A 196 -7.57 28.42 1.66
CA THR A 196 -7.77 28.32 3.11
C THR A 196 -8.97 27.45 3.49
N THR A 197 -10.06 27.50 2.69
CA THR A 197 -11.30 26.76 2.96
C THR A 197 -11.24 25.32 2.45
N TYR A 198 -10.78 25.12 1.21
CA TYR A 198 -10.87 23.81 0.55
C TYR A 198 -9.52 23.09 0.44
N LYS A 199 -8.44 23.70 0.89
CA LYS A 199 -7.07 23.15 0.82
C LYS A 199 -6.65 22.75 -0.60
N GLY A 200 -7.30 23.33 -1.64
CA GLY A 200 -6.98 23.06 -3.03
C GLY A 200 -5.62 23.67 -3.41
N ARG A 201 -4.71 22.84 -3.83
CA ARG A 201 -3.36 23.19 -4.27
C ARG A 201 -2.85 22.23 -5.34
N ARG A 202 -1.76 22.60 -6.03
CA ARG A 202 -1.01 21.70 -6.93
C ARG A 202 -0.21 20.68 -6.15
#